data_47a6a2aa6092d91f99ac04e804a1edc9
#
_entry.id   47a6a2aa6092d91f99ac04e804a1edc9
#
_cell.length_a   1.000
_cell.length_b   1.000
_cell.length_c   1.000
_cell.angle_alpha   90.00
_cell.angle_beta   90.00
_cell.angle_gamma   90.00
#
_symmetry.space_group_name_H-M   'P 1'
#
loop_
_entity.id
_entity.type
_entity.pdbx_description
1 polymer ?
#
loop_
_entity_poly.entity_id
_entity_poly.type
_entity_poly.pdbx_seq_one_letter_code
_entity_poly.pdbx_strand_id
1 'polypeptide(L)'
;MLRMLAALVALILGVPMGAAADKPTKVRWYGQSLIQIETAGGKKIVFDPHAIPVFGAEKPDADLVCISHEHDDHNLTIILPKNEKRLELHGLKPANKAKTIFEWNKIDQKIDALGVQVKTYGTYHDEKDGKERGLNSIFVVTVDGLTFCHLGDLGHDISPQLVKQIGKVDVLFVPVGGIYTINGEIARKVTAAINPRLFAIPMHYAVEGYDDLLGPAEFLDEQKNVKKMEDTNELSVSADMKPDGDYTVAVLGYKKAEPKKDK
;
A
#
# COMPACT_ATOMS: atom_id res chain seq x y z
N MET A 1 -8.24 46.75 56.55
CA MET A 1 -8.09 45.30 56.23
C MET A 1 -8.08 45.16 54.72
N LEU A 2 -6.88 45.07 54.15
CA LEU A 2 -6.67 44.99 52.68
C LEU A 2 -6.40 43.53 52.31
N ARG A 3 -7.29 42.90 51.54
CA ARG A 3 -7.12 41.54 51.06
C ARG A 3 -6.37 41.57 49.72
N MET A 4 -5.12 41.11 49.73
CA MET A 4 -4.36 40.85 48.49
C MET A 4 -4.88 39.58 47.85
N LEU A 5 -5.38 39.68 46.62
CA LEU A 5 -5.65 38.54 45.71
C LEU A 5 -4.32 38.19 45.00
N ALA A 6 -3.77 37.03 45.30
CA ALA A 6 -2.65 36.48 44.54
C ALA A 6 -3.21 35.79 43.28
N ALA A 7 -2.90 36.32 42.10
CA ALA A 7 -3.19 35.68 40.83
C ALA A 7 -2.14 34.60 40.53
N LEU A 8 -2.56 33.37 40.51
CA LEU A 8 -1.75 32.21 40.09
C LEU A 8 -1.67 32.21 38.57
N VAL A 9 -0.55 32.60 38.00
CA VAL A 9 -0.28 32.45 36.56
C VAL A 9 0.17 31.00 36.32
N ALA A 10 -0.70 30.19 35.77
CA ALA A 10 -0.35 28.84 35.29
C ALA A 10 0.49 28.96 34.00
N LEU A 11 1.79 28.72 34.11
CA LEU A 11 2.70 28.61 32.99
C LEU A 11 2.39 27.28 32.27
N ILE A 12 1.63 27.33 31.19
CA ILE A 12 1.44 26.17 30.29
C ILE A 12 2.77 26.02 29.54
N LEU A 13 3.61 25.11 30.01
CA LEU A 13 4.75 24.64 29.26
C LEU A 13 4.19 23.83 28.05
N GLY A 14 4.11 24.50 26.90
CA GLY A 14 3.87 23.86 25.63
C GLY A 14 4.97 22.83 25.40
N VAL A 15 4.62 21.55 25.48
CA VAL A 15 5.49 20.48 25.01
C VAL A 15 5.75 20.75 23.53
N PRO A 16 6.98 20.91 23.06
CA PRO A 16 7.25 21.05 21.65
C PRO A 16 6.86 19.75 20.97
N MET A 17 5.77 19.79 20.22
CA MET A 17 5.40 18.74 19.27
C MET A 17 6.31 18.96 18.04
N GLY A 18 7.55 18.53 18.20
CA GLY A 18 8.59 18.76 17.21
C GLY A 18 9.56 17.60 17.15
N ALA A 19 9.91 17.25 15.93
CA ALA A 19 11.01 16.39 15.50
C ALA A 19 10.77 14.87 15.42
N ALA A 20 9.69 14.46 14.72
CA ALA A 20 9.73 13.15 14.05
C ALA A 20 9.77 13.30 12.50
N ALA A 21 10.08 14.50 11.99
CA ALA A 21 9.96 14.84 10.56
C ALA A 21 11.26 14.71 9.74
N ASP A 22 12.34 14.16 10.30
CA ASP A 22 13.64 14.14 9.59
C ASP A 22 13.88 12.88 8.74
N LYS A 23 13.06 11.84 8.87
CA LYS A 23 13.21 10.61 8.06
C LYS A 23 12.04 10.44 7.11
N PRO A 24 12.31 10.19 5.82
CA PRO A 24 11.24 9.88 4.87
C PRO A 24 10.59 8.54 5.21
N THR A 25 9.31 8.40 4.90
CA THR A 25 8.64 7.12 4.82
C THR A 25 9.20 6.36 3.62
N LYS A 26 9.48 5.07 3.78
CA LYS A 26 10.03 4.24 2.71
C LYS A 26 8.98 3.27 2.22
N VAL A 27 8.87 3.16 0.92
CA VAL A 27 8.03 2.17 0.24
C VAL A 27 8.95 1.18 -0.44
N ARG A 28 8.71 -0.14 -0.24
CA ARG A 28 9.46 -1.20 -0.91
C ARG A 28 8.53 -2.17 -1.59
N TRP A 29 8.88 -2.56 -2.80
CA TRP A 29 8.22 -3.63 -3.53
C TRP A 29 9.07 -4.91 -3.47
N TYR A 30 8.44 -6.03 -3.15
CA TYR A 30 9.07 -7.35 -3.06
C TYR A 30 8.54 -8.32 -4.12
N GLY A 31 7.90 -7.80 -5.16
CA GLY A 31 7.26 -8.57 -6.22
C GLY A 31 5.78 -8.82 -5.98
N GLN A 32 5.07 -9.26 -7.01
CA GLN A 32 3.62 -9.48 -7.01
C GLN A 32 2.90 -8.26 -6.38
N SER A 33 2.06 -8.46 -5.37
CA SER A 33 1.38 -7.40 -4.60
C SER A 33 2.03 -7.14 -3.24
N LEU A 34 3.22 -7.71 -2.97
CA LEU A 34 3.92 -7.56 -1.69
C LEU A 34 4.60 -6.20 -1.59
N ILE A 35 3.98 -5.31 -0.86
CA ILE A 35 4.50 -3.96 -0.56
C ILE A 35 4.81 -3.85 0.92
N GLN A 36 5.92 -3.18 1.27
CA GLN A 36 6.19 -2.72 2.63
C GLN A 36 6.24 -1.20 2.68
N ILE A 37 5.59 -0.61 3.67
CA ILE A 37 5.75 0.78 4.07
C ILE A 37 6.50 0.78 5.40
N GLU A 38 7.67 1.43 5.45
CA GLU A 38 8.39 1.71 6.68
C GLU A 38 8.20 3.19 7.02
N THR A 39 7.51 3.45 8.13
CA THR A 39 7.19 4.80 8.57
C THR A 39 8.44 5.56 9.04
N ALA A 40 8.38 6.88 9.14
CA ALA A 40 9.43 7.71 9.70
C ALA A 40 9.83 7.27 11.13
N GLY A 41 8.88 6.73 11.89
CA GLY A 41 9.07 6.15 13.21
C GLY A 41 9.57 4.69 13.20
N GLY A 42 9.87 4.10 12.04
CA GLY A 42 10.40 2.74 11.89
C GLY A 42 9.34 1.63 12.03
N LYS A 43 8.04 1.95 12.06
CA LYS A 43 6.97 0.95 12.01
C LYS A 43 6.82 0.41 10.60
N LYS A 44 6.50 -0.88 10.47
CA LYS A 44 6.47 -1.59 9.19
C LYS A 44 5.09 -2.15 8.91
N ILE A 45 4.50 -1.71 7.82
CA ILE A 45 3.20 -2.12 7.32
C ILE A 45 3.44 -2.91 6.04
N VAL A 46 2.94 -4.14 5.98
CA VAL A 46 3.11 -5.04 4.84
C VAL A 46 1.75 -5.34 4.23
N PHE A 47 1.69 -5.37 2.90
CA PHE A 47 0.52 -5.78 2.14
C PHE A 47 0.82 -7.09 1.42
N ASP A 48 -0.15 -7.98 1.38
CA ASP A 48 -0.25 -9.17 0.56
C ASP A 48 1.03 -10.01 0.47
N PRO A 49 1.50 -10.61 1.58
CA PRO A 49 2.71 -11.41 1.59
C PRO A 49 2.57 -12.72 0.82
N HIS A 50 3.59 -13.04 0.00
CA HIS A 50 3.67 -14.25 -0.82
C HIS A 50 5.04 -14.94 -0.74
N ALA A 51 5.13 -16.18 -1.25
CA ALA A 51 6.37 -16.96 -1.34
C ALA A 51 6.74 -17.34 -2.77
N ILE A 52 6.37 -16.56 -3.77
CA ILE A 52 6.70 -16.82 -5.18
C ILE A 52 8.22 -16.80 -5.36
N PRO A 53 8.85 -17.91 -5.82
CA PRO A 53 10.31 -18.07 -5.72
C PRO A 53 11.13 -17.08 -6.54
N VAL A 54 10.62 -16.62 -7.70
CA VAL A 54 11.35 -15.72 -8.60
C VAL A 54 11.66 -14.37 -7.93
N PHE A 55 10.83 -13.94 -6.99
CA PHE A 55 11.03 -12.69 -6.25
C PHE A 55 12.03 -12.82 -5.09
N GLY A 56 12.62 -14.00 -4.91
CA GLY A 56 13.67 -14.25 -3.93
C GLY A 56 13.17 -14.61 -2.53
N ALA A 57 14.13 -14.86 -1.66
CA ALA A 57 13.89 -15.36 -0.30
C ALA A 57 13.76 -14.23 0.75
N GLU A 58 14.16 -13.00 0.41
CA GLU A 58 14.06 -11.89 1.36
C GLU A 58 12.59 -11.58 1.65
N LYS A 59 12.26 -11.59 2.94
CA LYS A 59 10.92 -11.28 3.42
C LYS A 59 10.95 -10.10 4.36
N PRO A 60 10.04 -9.12 4.20
CA PRO A 60 10.02 -7.94 5.04
C PRO A 60 9.56 -8.26 6.47
N ASP A 61 10.11 -7.54 7.47
CA ASP A 61 9.50 -7.48 8.79
C ASP A 61 8.15 -6.76 8.74
N ALA A 62 7.24 -7.08 9.67
CA ALA A 62 5.94 -6.45 9.76
C ALA A 62 5.50 -6.22 11.22
N ASP A 63 5.02 -5.02 11.51
CA ASP A 63 4.23 -4.70 12.72
C ASP A 63 2.72 -4.81 12.41
N LEU A 64 2.33 -4.54 11.15
CA LEU A 64 0.98 -4.68 10.64
C LEU A 64 1.04 -5.38 9.29
N VAL A 65 0.15 -6.36 9.08
CA VAL A 65 -0.10 -6.98 7.77
C VAL A 65 -1.52 -6.67 7.34
N CYS A 66 -1.69 -6.23 6.11
CA CYS A 66 -2.96 -6.00 5.43
C CYS A 66 -3.10 -7.01 4.31
N ILE A 67 -4.16 -7.82 4.33
CA ILE A 67 -4.42 -8.88 3.35
C ILE A 67 -5.67 -8.50 2.57
N SER A 68 -5.50 -8.26 1.26
CA SER A 68 -6.60 -7.83 0.39
C SER A 68 -7.65 -8.90 0.19
N HIS A 69 -7.23 -10.15 0.03
CA HIS A 69 -8.09 -11.32 -0.16
C HIS A 69 -7.32 -12.62 0.18
N GLU A 70 -8.02 -13.77 0.15
CA GLU A 70 -7.53 -15.01 0.73
C GLU A 70 -6.90 -15.99 -0.30
N HIS A 71 -6.30 -15.49 -1.40
CA HIS A 71 -5.47 -16.31 -2.27
C HIS A 71 -4.07 -16.52 -1.70
N ASP A 72 -3.45 -17.67 -1.99
CA ASP A 72 -2.17 -18.10 -1.39
C ASP A 72 -0.98 -17.18 -1.74
N ASP A 73 -1.09 -16.41 -2.81
CA ASP A 73 -0.10 -15.41 -3.22
C ASP A 73 -0.34 -14.01 -2.64
N HIS A 74 -1.27 -13.90 -1.65
CA HIS A 74 -1.59 -12.66 -0.93
C HIS A 74 -1.67 -12.81 0.58
N ASN A 75 -1.90 -14.01 1.11
CA ASN A 75 -2.20 -14.24 2.53
C ASN A 75 -1.13 -15.05 3.29
N LEU A 76 0.03 -15.25 2.72
CA LEU A 76 1.04 -16.16 3.27
C LEU A 76 1.88 -15.50 4.39
N THR A 77 1.24 -15.13 5.50
CA THR A 77 1.87 -14.41 6.62
C THR A 77 2.93 -15.23 7.37
N ILE A 78 2.89 -16.57 7.26
CA ILE A 78 3.83 -17.47 7.93
C ILE A 78 5.28 -17.31 7.45
N ILE A 79 5.48 -16.77 6.24
CA ILE A 79 6.82 -16.55 5.69
C ILE A 79 7.52 -15.32 6.26
N LEU A 80 6.76 -14.42 6.88
CA LEU A 80 7.32 -13.19 7.45
C LEU A 80 8.09 -13.51 8.74
N PRO A 81 9.16 -12.78 9.06
CA PRO A 81 9.88 -12.94 10.31
C PRO A 81 8.95 -12.91 11.52
N LYS A 82 9.24 -13.74 12.52
CA LYS A 82 8.39 -13.88 13.70
C LYS A 82 8.30 -12.55 14.46
N ASN A 83 7.08 -12.07 14.67
CA ASN A 83 6.77 -10.93 15.52
C ASN A 83 5.46 -11.21 16.28
N GLU A 84 5.55 -11.49 17.57
CA GLU A 84 4.39 -11.85 18.42
C GLU A 84 3.41 -10.68 18.62
N LYS A 85 3.84 -9.44 18.34
CA LYS A 85 3.00 -8.24 18.45
C LYS A 85 2.43 -7.79 17.09
N ARG A 86 2.74 -8.54 16.04
CA ARG A 86 2.24 -8.24 14.70
C ARG A 86 0.72 -8.33 14.67
N LEU A 87 0.10 -7.30 14.11
CA LEU A 87 -1.33 -7.27 13.83
C LEU A 87 -1.59 -7.74 12.39
N GLU A 88 -2.69 -8.45 12.18
CA GLU A 88 -3.13 -8.87 10.86
C GLU A 88 -4.55 -8.35 10.62
N LEU A 89 -4.76 -7.65 9.51
CA LEU A 89 -6.04 -7.12 9.06
C LEU A 89 -6.39 -7.75 7.72
N HIS A 90 -7.45 -8.53 7.73
CA HIS A 90 -7.99 -9.16 6.52
C HIS A 90 -9.11 -8.30 5.96
N GLY A 91 -9.02 -7.91 4.69
CA GLY A 91 -10.05 -7.19 3.96
C GLY A 91 -11.30 -8.03 3.70
N LEU A 92 -11.17 -9.35 3.82
CA LEU A 92 -12.27 -10.31 3.81
C LEU A 92 -12.37 -11.01 5.16
N LYS A 93 -13.55 -11.51 5.49
CA LYS A 93 -13.79 -12.35 6.64
C LYS A 93 -14.66 -13.56 6.26
N PRO A 94 -14.51 -14.69 6.95
CA PRO A 94 -15.35 -15.86 6.68
C PRO A 94 -16.83 -15.57 6.90
N ALA A 95 -17.67 -15.88 5.92
CA ALA A 95 -19.13 -15.83 6.00
C ALA A 95 -19.74 -17.18 6.46
N ASN A 96 -18.93 -18.26 6.52
CA ASN A 96 -19.35 -19.57 6.99
C ASN A 96 -18.30 -20.20 7.92
N LYS A 97 -18.75 -21.22 8.70
CA LYS A 97 -17.86 -21.93 9.64
C LYS A 97 -16.73 -22.70 8.95
N ALA A 98 -16.93 -23.15 7.72
CA ALA A 98 -15.94 -23.89 6.95
C ALA A 98 -14.85 -22.99 6.35
N LYS A 99 -15.02 -21.65 6.44
CA LYS A 99 -14.13 -20.65 5.86
C LYS A 99 -13.91 -20.82 4.35
N THR A 100 -14.97 -21.22 3.64
CA THR A 100 -14.97 -21.41 2.18
C THR A 100 -15.75 -20.33 1.45
N ILE A 101 -16.52 -19.52 2.18
CA ILE A 101 -17.25 -18.37 1.67
C ILE A 101 -16.79 -17.15 2.46
N PHE A 102 -16.50 -16.09 1.74
CA PHE A 102 -16.02 -14.84 2.31
C PHE A 102 -16.97 -13.70 2.03
N GLU A 103 -16.94 -12.71 2.89
CA GLU A 103 -17.59 -11.41 2.72
C GLU A 103 -16.62 -10.27 3.03
N TRP A 104 -16.88 -9.07 2.54
CA TRP A 104 -16.03 -7.92 2.83
C TRP A 104 -15.98 -7.59 4.32
N ASN A 105 -14.78 -7.44 4.82
CA ASN A 105 -14.53 -6.93 6.16
C ASN A 105 -14.36 -5.41 6.08
N LYS A 106 -15.38 -4.66 6.53
CA LYS A 106 -15.34 -3.20 6.52
C LYS A 106 -14.52 -2.70 7.71
N ILE A 107 -13.28 -2.32 7.42
CA ILE A 107 -12.36 -1.76 8.40
C ILE A 107 -12.39 -0.23 8.25
N ASP A 108 -12.52 0.48 9.35
CA ASP A 108 -12.27 1.92 9.50
C ASP A 108 -11.78 2.13 10.92
N GLN A 109 -10.47 1.96 11.14
CA GLN A 109 -9.91 2.00 12.48
C GLN A 109 -8.57 2.70 12.55
N LYS A 110 -8.32 3.35 13.67
CA LYS A 110 -7.03 3.92 14.04
C LYS A 110 -6.30 2.92 14.94
N ILE A 111 -5.03 2.66 14.62
CA ILE A 111 -4.14 1.81 15.39
C ILE A 111 -3.12 2.72 16.07
N ASP A 112 -3.46 3.24 17.25
CA ASP A 112 -2.67 4.28 17.93
C ASP A 112 -1.23 3.82 18.23
N ALA A 113 -1.02 2.55 18.56
CA ALA A 113 0.31 1.98 18.81
C ALA A 113 1.26 2.07 17.60
N LEU A 114 0.70 2.19 16.40
CA LEU A 114 1.45 2.31 15.14
C LEU A 114 1.34 3.71 14.53
N GLY A 115 0.42 4.56 15.02
CA GLY A 115 0.13 5.86 14.42
C GLY A 115 -0.55 5.78 13.06
N VAL A 116 -1.31 4.71 12.80
CA VAL A 116 -1.85 4.36 11.48
C VAL A 116 -3.38 4.40 11.50
N GLN A 117 -3.99 4.98 10.47
CA GLN A 117 -5.41 4.82 10.16
C GLN A 117 -5.55 3.85 8.99
N VAL A 118 -6.41 2.85 9.11
CA VAL A 118 -6.69 1.86 8.06
C VAL A 118 -8.15 1.88 7.69
N LYS A 119 -8.44 1.91 6.38
CA LYS A 119 -9.78 1.73 5.82
C LYS A 119 -9.77 0.68 4.73
N THR A 120 -10.89 -0.03 4.56
CA THR A 120 -11.07 -0.97 3.46
C THR A 120 -12.31 -0.65 2.64
N TYR A 121 -12.22 -0.95 1.35
CA TYR A 121 -13.33 -0.83 0.40
C TYR A 121 -13.46 -2.14 -0.38
N GLY A 122 -14.67 -2.70 -0.39
CA GLY A 122 -14.96 -3.94 -1.11
C GLY A 122 -14.97 -3.73 -2.62
N THR A 123 -14.30 -4.63 -3.34
CA THR A 123 -14.30 -4.73 -4.79
C THR A 123 -14.32 -6.21 -5.20
N TYR A 124 -14.29 -6.49 -6.51
CA TYR A 124 -14.25 -7.84 -7.04
C TYR A 124 -12.91 -8.11 -7.70
N HIS A 125 -12.52 -9.38 -7.68
CA HIS A 125 -11.30 -9.88 -8.33
C HIS A 125 -11.54 -10.22 -9.82
N ASP A 126 -12.70 -9.91 -10.35
CA ASP A 126 -13.08 -10.12 -11.75
C ASP A 126 -14.16 -9.13 -12.19
N GLU A 127 -14.47 -9.11 -13.51
CA GLU A 127 -15.51 -8.27 -14.10
C GLU A 127 -16.94 -8.87 -13.96
N LYS A 128 -17.09 -9.99 -13.26
CA LYS A 128 -18.35 -10.74 -13.13
C LYS A 128 -18.88 -10.76 -11.69
N ASP A 129 -18.64 -9.67 -10.96
CA ASP A 129 -19.08 -9.53 -9.57
C ASP A 129 -18.51 -10.62 -8.64
N GLY A 130 -17.25 -11.00 -8.84
CA GLY A 130 -16.56 -12.00 -8.04
C GLY A 130 -16.97 -13.45 -8.31
N LYS A 131 -17.68 -13.73 -9.39
CA LYS A 131 -18.17 -15.09 -9.71
C LYS A 131 -17.07 -16.03 -10.19
N GLU A 132 -15.97 -15.50 -10.70
CA GLU A 132 -14.86 -16.30 -11.23
C GLU A 132 -13.67 -16.38 -10.26
N ARG A 133 -13.28 -15.23 -9.65
CA ARG A 133 -12.10 -15.13 -8.78
C ARG A 133 -12.40 -14.65 -7.38
N GLY A 134 -13.67 -14.34 -7.08
CA GLY A 134 -14.10 -13.95 -5.75
C GLY A 134 -14.00 -12.46 -5.46
N LEU A 135 -13.91 -12.16 -4.19
CA LEU A 135 -13.90 -10.80 -3.66
C LEU A 135 -12.46 -10.29 -3.50
N ASN A 136 -12.31 -8.99 -3.59
CA ASN A 136 -11.09 -8.25 -3.29
C ASN A 136 -11.40 -7.07 -2.36
N SER A 137 -10.41 -6.56 -1.66
CA SER A 137 -10.52 -5.36 -0.83
C SER A 137 -9.39 -4.40 -1.12
N ILE A 138 -9.74 -3.17 -1.41
CA ILE A 138 -8.80 -2.04 -1.44
C ILE A 138 -8.46 -1.65 -0.01
N PHE A 139 -7.19 -1.48 0.30
CA PHE A 139 -6.72 -0.90 1.55
C PHE A 139 -6.28 0.55 1.35
N VAL A 140 -6.76 1.44 2.22
CA VAL A 140 -6.28 2.83 2.32
C VAL A 140 -5.67 3.00 3.69
N VAL A 141 -4.37 3.31 3.71
CA VAL A 141 -3.58 3.47 4.93
C VAL A 141 -3.05 4.89 5.01
N THR A 142 -3.34 5.58 6.11
CA THR A 142 -2.82 6.93 6.36
C THR A 142 -1.82 6.89 7.51
N VAL A 143 -0.61 7.35 7.26
CA VAL A 143 0.50 7.41 8.23
C VAL A 143 1.50 8.49 7.80
N ASP A 144 2.21 9.12 8.75
CA ASP A 144 3.21 10.16 8.51
C ASP A 144 2.70 11.34 7.63
N GLY A 145 1.39 11.63 7.69
CA GLY A 145 0.76 12.65 6.85
C GLY A 145 0.59 12.26 5.38
N LEU A 146 0.83 11.00 5.03
CA LEU A 146 0.68 10.42 3.69
C LEU A 146 -0.48 9.42 3.67
N THR A 147 -1.14 9.32 2.52
CA THR A 147 -2.19 8.32 2.26
C THR A 147 -1.75 7.38 1.15
N PHE A 148 -1.67 6.11 1.49
CA PHE A 148 -1.33 5.00 0.61
C PHE A 148 -2.59 4.21 0.25
N CYS A 149 -2.77 3.89 -1.03
CA CYS A 149 -3.88 3.09 -1.51
C CYS A 149 -3.36 1.84 -2.21
N HIS A 150 -3.69 0.66 -1.69
CA HIS A 150 -3.33 -0.63 -2.27
C HIS A 150 -4.58 -1.26 -2.86
N LEU A 151 -4.61 -1.45 -4.17
CA LEU A 151 -5.81 -1.92 -4.87
C LEU A 151 -6.04 -3.43 -4.76
N GLY A 152 -5.07 -4.18 -4.16
CA GLY A 152 -5.11 -5.64 -4.18
C GLY A 152 -5.17 -6.15 -5.61
N ASP A 153 -5.94 -7.20 -5.82
CA ASP A 153 -6.20 -7.77 -7.14
C ASP A 153 -7.50 -7.24 -7.75
N LEU A 154 -7.59 -5.93 -7.88
CA LEU A 154 -8.73 -5.29 -8.53
C LEU A 154 -8.95 -5.88 -9.93
N GLY A 155 -10.14 -6.45 -10.18
CA GLY A 155 -10.47 -7.15 -11.42
C GLY A 155 -11.39 -6.36 -12.37
N HIS A 156 -11.75 -5.11 -12.05
CA HIS A 156 -12.69 -4.31 -12.85
C HIS A 156 -12.39 -2.82 -12.76
N ASP A 157 -13.00 -2.02 -13.63
CA ASP A 157 -12.90 -0.56 -13.58
C ASP A 157 -13.50 0.01 -12.28
N ILE A 158 -13.03 1.17 -11.87
CA ILE A 158 -13.44 1.79 -10.60
C ILE A 158 -14.55 2.82 -10.81
N SER A 159 -15.60 2.74 -9.98
CA SER A 159 -16.71 3.70 -10.07
C SER A 159 -16.32 5.08 -9.51
N PRO A 160 -16.88 6.18 -10.06
CA PRO A 160 -16.68 7.53 -9.52
C PRO A 160 -17.10 7.65 -8.04
N GLN A 161 -18.10 6.87 -7.62
CA GLN A 161 -18.52 6.85 -6.22
C GLN A 161 -17.44 6.25 -5.31
N LEU A 162 -16.81 5.16 -5.73
CA LEU A 162 -15.74 4.51 -4.96
C LEU A 162 -14.50 5.41 -4.91
N VAL A 163 -14.12 6.05 -6.02
CA VAL A 163 -13.05 7.07 -6.05
C VAL A 163 -13.32 8.18 -5.03
N LYS A 164 -14.55 8.69 -4.98
CA LYS A 164 -14.94 9.71 -4.00
C LYS A 164 -14.85 9.21 -2.55
N GLN A 165 -15.15 7.94 -2.30
CA GLN A 165 -15.05 7.33 -0.95
C GLN A 165 -13.60 7.12 -0.52
N ILE A 166 -12.72 6.67 -1.43
CA ILE A 166 -11.28 6.54 -1.21
C ILE A 166 -10.68 7.91 -0.87
N GLY A 167 -11.08 8.95 -1.60
CA GLY A 167 -10.63 10.31 -1.36
C GLY A 167 -9.21 10.57 -1.88
N LYS A 168 -8.48 11.46 -1.20
CA LYS A 168 -7.11 11.85 -1.62
C LYS A 168 -6.12 10.72 -1.34
N VAL A 169 -5.31 10.40 -2.34
CA VAL A 169 -4.24 9.40 -2.29
C VAL A 169 -2.91 10.08 -2.62
N ASP A 170 -1.86 9.79 -1.87
CA ASP A 170 -0.51 10.26 -2.17
C ASP A 170 0.27 9.24 -3.00
N VAL A 171 0.16 7.96 -2.63
CA VAL A 171 0.83 6.85 -3.32
C VAL A 171 -0.19 5.75 -3.60
N LEU A 172 -0.30 5.36 -4.87
CA LEU A 172 -1.18 4.31 -5.35
C LEU A 172 -0.36 3.08 -5.75
N PHE A 173 -0.74 1.90 -5.25
CA PHE A 173 -0.26 0.60 -5.72
C PHE A 173 -1.34 -0.01 -6.60
N VAL A 174 -1.03 -0.20 -7.90
CA VAL A 174 -2.00 -0.60 -8.92
C VAL A 174 -1.57 -1.87 -9.63
N PRO A 175 -2.42 -2.93 -9.69
CA PRO A 175 -2.13 -4.12 -10.47
C PRO A 175 -2.23 -3.79 -11.97
N VAL A 176 -1.27 -4.28 -12.77
CA VAL A 176 -1.20 -3.96 -14.20
C VAL A 176 -0.97 -5.15 -15.11
N GLY A 177 -0.81 -6.36 -14.53
CA GLY A 177 -0.41 -7.56 -15.26
C GLY A 177 -1.52 -8.26 -16.05
N GLY A 178 -2.75 -7.78 -15.99
CA GLY A 178 -3.88 -8.43 -16.67
C GLY A 178 -4.09 -9.88 -16.22
N ILE A 179 -4.60 -10.74 -17.07
CA ILE A 179 -4.90 -12.17 -16.87
C ILE A 179 -5.78 -12.45 -15.65
N TYR A 180 -5.33 -12.10 -14.46
CA TYR A 180 -6.07 -12.28 -13.19
C TYR A 180 -6.64 -10.98 -12.64
N THR A 181 -6.08 -9.84 -13.01
CA THR A 181 -6.47 -8.48 -12.55
C THR A 181 -6.82 -7.59 -13.74
N ILE A 182 -7.05 -6.31 -13.50
CA ILE A 182 -7.17 -5.32 -14.57
C ILE A 182 -5.91 -5.31 -15.45
N ASN A 183 -6.10 -5.14 -16.76
CA ASN A 183 -5.00 -4.96 -17.71
C ASN A 183 -4.43 -3.54 -17.65
N GLY A 184 -3.36 -3.28 -18.40
CA GLY A 184 -2.68 -1.99 -18.39
C GLY A 184 -3.55 -0.82 -18.82
N GLU A 185 -4.46 -1.01 -19.79
CA GLU A 185 -5.39 0.02 -20.25
C GLU A 185 -6.37 0.43 -19.13
N ILE A 186 -7.00 -0.54 -18.47
CA ILE A 186 -7.93 -0.28 -17.36
C ILE A 186 -7.16 0.30 -16.17
N ALA A 187 -5.95 -0.19 -15.90
CA ALA A 187 -5.09 0.34 -14.85
C ALA A 187 -4.75 1.82 -15.06
N ARG A 188 -4.52 2.27 -16.30
CA ARG A 188 -4.37 3.71 -16.61
C ARG A 188 -5.62 4.51 -16.27
N LYS A 189 -6.80 4.01 -16.66
CA LYS A 189 -8.09 4.68 -16.36
C LYS A 189 -8.32 4.78 -14.85
N VAL A 190 -8.11 3.70 -14.12
CA VAL A 190 -8.21 3.65 -12.66
C VAL A 190 -7.22 4.62 -12.00
N THR A 191 -5.97 4.61 -12.45
CA THR A 191 -4.93 5.51 -11.92
C THR A 191 -5.28 6.98 -12.18
N ALA A 192 -5.75 7.31 -13.37
CA ALA A 192 -6.19 8.67 -13.72
C ALA A 192 -7.42 9.10 -12.91
N ALA A 193 -8.37 8.19 -12.66
CA ALA A 193 -9.56 8.46 -11.86
C ALA A 193 -9.23 8.71 -10.37
N ILE A 194 -8.33 7.93 -9.78
CA ILE A 194 -7.85 8.12 -8.39
C ILE A 194 -6.94 9.34 -8.30
N ASN A 195 -6.13 9.59 -9.34
CA ASN A 195 -5.22 10.73 -9.47
C ASN A 195 -4.32 10.91 -8.23
N PRO A 196 -3.40 9.98 -7.93
CA PRO A 196 -2.55 10.08 -6.76
C PRO A 196 -1.66 11.33 -6.82
N ARG A 197 -1.44 11.98 -5.67
CA ARG A 197 -0.70 13.24 -5.62
C ARG A 197 0.79 13.11 -5.98
N LEU A 198 1.43 12.00 -5.62
CA LEU A 198 2.88 11.82 -5.77
C LEU A 198 3.23 10.70 -6.74
N PHE A 199 2.81 9.47 -6.44
CA PHE A 199 3.26 8.29 -7.16
C PHE A 199 2.14 7.30 -7.47
N ALA A 200 2.19 6.71 -8.67
CA ALA A 200 1.57 5.45 -9.00
C ALA A 200 2.67 4.39 -9.16
N ILE A 201 2.58 3.31 -8.41
CA ILE A 201 3.55 2.21 -8.41
C ILE A 201 2.84 0.99 -8.98
N PRO A 202 3.22 0.54 -10.20
CA PRO A 202 2.67 -0.68 -10.77
C PRO A 202 3.14 -1.90 -9.96
N MET A 203 2.25 -2.85 -9.80
CA MET A 203 2.49 -4.13 -9.13
C MET A 203 1.74 -5.25 -9.86
N HIS A 204 1.86 -6.50 -9.41
CA HIS A 204 1.15 -7.66 -9.94
C HIS A 204 1.31 -7.80 -11.47
N TYR A 205 2.56 -7.84 -11.93
CA TYR A 205 2.91 -8.01 -13.34
C TYR A 205 4.11 -8.95 -13.52
N ALA A 206 4.25 -9.48 -14.75
CA ALA A 206 5.34 -10.38 -15.11
C ALA A 206 6.71 -9.72 -14.94
N VAL A 207 7.64 -10.49 -14.39
CA VAL A 207 9.07 -10.19 -14.36
C VAL A 207 9.83 -11.35 -15.00
N GLU A 208 11.10 -11.16 -15.30
CA GLU A 208 11.93 -12.25 -15.86
C GLU A 208 11.83 -13.53 -15.02
N GLY A 209 11.42 -14.63 -15.64
CA GLY A 209 11.21 -15.93 -14.97
C GLY A 209 9.87 -16.09 -14.26
N TYR A 210 8.92 -15.15 -14.45
CA TYR A 210 7.54 -15.26 -13.99
C TYR A 210 6.58 -14.79 -15.09
N ASP A 211 6.17 -15.72 -15.95
CA ASP A 211 5.43 -15.46 -17.19
C ASP A 211 3.91 -15.68 -17.06
N ASP A 212 3.40 -15.92 -15.85
CA ASP A 212 1.97 -16.15 -15.59
C ASP A 212 1.12 -14.88 -15.76
N LEU A 213 1.76 -13.71 -15.89
CA LEU A 213 1.14 -12.42 -16.05
C LEU A 213 1.67 -11.70 -17.29
N LEU A 214 1.03 -10.61 -17.69
CA LEU A 214 1.58 -9.69 -18.69
C LEU A 214 2.55 -8.72 -18.02
N GLY A 215 3.52 -8.22 -18.80
CA GLY A 215 4.44 -7.18 -18.36
C GLY A 215 3.76 -5.80 -18.22
N PRO A 216 4.44 -4.79 -17.67
CA PRO A 216 3.84 -3.49 -17.39
C PRO A 216 3.74 -2.57 -18.62
N ALA A 217 4.18 -3.02 -19.80
CA ALA A 217 4.33 -2.17 -21.00
C ALA A 217 3.02 -1.48 -21.40
N GLU A 218 1.89 -2.20 -21.39
CA GLU A 218 0.57 -1.64 -21.72
C GLU A 218 0.16 -0.53 -20.73
N PHE A 219 0.46 -0.68 -19.45
CA PHE A 219 0.20 0.36 -18.45
C PHE A 219 1.09 1.59 -18.65
N LEU A 220 2.35 1.38 -19.00
CA LEU A 220 3.34 2.44 -19.17
C LEU A 220 3.14 3.22 -20.47
N ASP A 221 2.46 2.65 -21.45
CA ASP A 221 2.11 3.33 -22.67
C ASP A 221 1.26 4.57 -22.39
N GLU A 222 1.53 5.68 -23.06
CA GLU A 222 0.88 6.99 -22.86
C GLU A 222 1.08 7.64 -21.47
N GLN A 223 1.83 7.04 -20.54
CA GLN A 223 2.17 7.71 -19.27
C GLN A 223 3.21 8.82 -19.51
N LYS A 224 2.91 10.02 -19.02
CA LYS A 224 3.74 11.22 -19.30
C LYS A 224 4.99 11.31 -18.44
N ASN A 225 4.95 10.78 -17.22
CA ASN A 225 6.03 10.91 -16.24
C ASN A 225 6.35 9.52 -15.64
N VAL A 226 7.25 8.79 -16.31
CA VAL A 226 7.68 7.44 -15.90
C VAL A 226 9.10 7.50 -15.40
N LYS A 227 9.32 7.04 -14.16
CA LYS A 227 10.64 6.87 -13.55
C LYS A 227 10.92 5.38 -13.35
N LYS A 228 11.84 4.83 -14.13
CA LYS A 228 12.31 3.47 -13.96
C LYS A 228 13.40 3.41 -12.88
N MET A 229 13.19 2.60 -11.86
CA MET A 229 14.06 2.40 -10.70
C MET A 229 14.33 0.91 -10.52
N GLU A 230 14.63 0.21 -11.60
CA GLU A 230 14.75 -1.25 -11.65
C GLU A 230 15.96 -1.80 -10.87
N ASP A 231 16.90 -0.93 -10.51
CA ASP A 231 18.09 -1.22 -9.70
C ASP A 231 17.85 -1.16 -8.18
N THR A 232 16.64 -0.75 -7.76
CA THR A 232 16.25 -0.68 -6.34
C THR A 232 14.78 -1.04 -6.16
N ASN A 233 14.47 -1.67 -5.03
CA ASN A 233 13.08 -1.92 -4.63
C ASN A 233 12.52 -0.85 -3.70
N GLU A 234 13.27 0.23 -3.42
CA GLU A 234 12.92 1.25 -2.43
C GLU A 234 12.69 2.61 -3.06
N LEU A 235 11.60 3.26 -2.63
CA LEU A 235 11.25 4.65 -2.90
C LEU A 235 11.04 5.38 -1.56
N SER A 236 11.68 6.53 -1.40
CA SER A 236 11.47 7.43 -0.25
C SER A 236 10.39 8.45 -0.58
N VAL A 237 9.44 8.65 0.34
CA VAL A 237 8.35 9.63 0.21
C VAL A 237 8.19 10.43 1.50
N SER A 238 7.77 11.70 1.39
CA SER A 238 7.45 12.54 2.55
C SER A 238 6.23 13.42 2.26
N ALA A 239 5.54 13.85 3.30
CA ALA A 239 4.29 14.60 3.17
C ALA A 239 4.49 15.98 2.52
N ASP A 240 5.66 16.57 2.65
CA ASP A 240 6.05 17.86 2.07
C ASP A 240 6.53 17.77 0.62
N MET A 241 6.70 16.55 0.07
CA MET A 241 7.03 16.37 -1.35
C MET A 241 5.96 17.02 -2.23
N LYS A 242 6.44 17.73 -3.25
CA LYS A 242 5.58 18.29 -4.29
C LYS A 242 5.64 17.41 -5.53
N PRO A 243 4.50 17.19 -6.19
CA PRO A 243 4.51 16.49 -7.47
C PRO A 243 5.29 17.31 -8.51
N ASP A 244 5.94 16.61 -9.42
CA ASP A 244 6.53 17.20 -10.62
C ASP A 244 5.50 17.13 -11.77
N GLY A 245 4.59 18.10 -11.79
CA GLY A 245 3.41 18.09 -12.67
C GLY A 245 2.28 17.22 -12.13
N ASP A 246 1.80 16.27 -12.94
CA ASP A 246 0.91 15.18 -12.50
C ASP A 246 1.70 14.18 -11.63
N TYR A 247 1.09 13.05 -11.24
CA TYR A 247 1.82 12.00 -10.52
C TYR A 247 2.96 11.41 -11.36
N THR A 248 3.94 10.82 -10.67
CA THR A 248 5.01 10.04 -11.28
C THR A 248 4.68 8.55 -11.23
N VAL A 249 4.77 7.84 -12.35
CA VAL A 249 4.75 6.38 -12.37
C VAL A 249 6.15 5.88 -11.98
N ALA A 250 6.30 5.32 -10.79
CA ALA A 250 7.57 4.77 -10.30
C ALA A 250 7.61 3.25 -10.51
N VAL A 251 8.41 2.79 -11.46
CA VAL A 251 8.62 1.35 -11.72
C VAL A 251 9.80 0.88 -10.90
N LEU A 252 9.53 0.19 -9.81
CA LEU A 252 10.56 -0.32 -8.89
C LEU A 252 11.08 -1.68 -9.35
N GLY A 253 12.34 -1.99 -9.03
CA GLY A 253 12.79 -3.37 -8.95
C GLY A 253 12.18 -4.10 -7.76
N TYR A 254 12.34 -5.40 -7.71
CA TYR A 254 11.87 -6.23 -6.57
C TYR A 254 13.02 -6.73 -5.68
N LYS A 255 14.25 -6.37 -6.02
CA LYS A 255 15.46 -6.71 -5.26
C LYS A 255 16.02 -5.45 -4.62
N LYS A 256 16.55 -5.60 -3.42
CA LYS A 256 17.31 -4.54 -2.76
C LYS A 256 18.52 -4.16 -3.62
N ALA A 257 18.80 -2.85 -3.69
CA ALA A 257 19.99 -2.38 -4.38
C ALA A 257 21.26 -3.02 -3.80
N GLU A 258 22.12 -3.58 -4.63
CA GLU A 258 23.45 -4.02 -4.19
C GLU A 258 24.29 -2.80 -3.80
N PRO A 259 25.09 -2.89 -2.72
CA PRO A 259 26.02 -1.82 -2.37
C PRO A 259 26.97 -1.60 -3.55
N LYS A 260 27.09 -0.33 -4.00
CA LYS A 260 28.08 0.00 -5.05
C LYS A 260 29.45 -0.46 -4.57
N LYS A 261 30.06 -1.39 -5.29
CA LYS A 261 31.48 -1.72 -5.08
C LYS A 261 32.25 -0.47 -5.47
N ASP A 262 32.86 0.20 -4.49
CA ASP A 262 33.81 1.28 -4.75
C ASP A 262 34.89 0.74 -5.70
N LYS A 263 35.04 1.43 -6.84
CA LYS A 263 36.07 1.12 -7.84
C LYS A 263 37.38 1.79 -7.46
#